data_0a02e4c3f01fb56165efe70f97533239
#
_entry.id   0a02e4c3f01fb56165efe70f97533239
#
_cell.length_a   1.000
_cell.length_b   1.000
_cell.length_c   1.000
_cell.angle_alpha   90.00
_cell.angle_beta   90.00
_cell.angle_gamma   90.00
#
_symmetry.space_group_name_H-M   'P 1'
#
loop_
_entity.id
_entity.type
_entity.pdbx_description
1 polymer ?
#
loop_
_entity_poly.entity_id
_entity_poly.type
_entity_poly.pdbx_seq_one_letter_code
_entity_poly.pdbx_strand_id
1 'polypeptide(L)'
;MCAAYPRTSVDAASQRPKAAKLRWGHHVETLSKSHSTPKGANPISVKIAVDHLTEYRYERPVGFGEHSLYLRPRESQTIHVESFTLETRPAGKVRWVRDCFNNVVAVVSFGTTQSQELRFHCTMSFEIAEENPFDFILESRASEFPFVYDDREKSALRAYLETEEAERWRVLDWAREELGSSIERRETIAFLTDLNLAIHRSIQYERRDEEGTQTSNETLERRRGSCRDMAELFVATSRQLGLAARFVSGYLYEPPSPEGASSFNVAAGSMHAWAEVYLPGAGWRGFDPTNGLLTDHHFLPAAVANRPDWVNPIQGQYLHLGPVQTQMD
;
A
#
# COMPACT_ATOMS: atom_id res chain seq x y z
N MET A 1 9.35 7.80 -30.43
CA MET A 1 10.61 7.03 -30.31
C MET A 1 11.08 7.19 -28.88
N CYS A 2 10.71 6.28 -27.97
CA CYS A 2 11.20 6.26 -26.58
C CYS A 2 12.43 5.37 -26.56
N ALA A 3 13.56 5.99 -26.20
CA ALA A 3 14.81 5.27 -26.05
C ALA A 3 14.75 4.40 -24.78
N ALA A 4 14.89 3.09 -24.95
CA ALA A 4 15.07 2.15 -23.87
C ALA A 4 16.48 2.32 -23.29
N TYR A 5 16.57 2.57 -21.97
CA TYR A 5 17.83 2.50 -21.23
C TYR A 5 18.23 1.02 -21.05
N PRO A 6 19.48 0.65 -21.31
CA PRO A 6 19.94 -0.70 -21.09
C PRO A 6 20.05 -1.00 -19.58
N ARG A 7 19.40 -2.06 -19.15
CA ARG A 7 19.63 -2.67 -17.82
C ARG A 7 20.98 -3.37 -17.89
N THR A 8 22.01 -2.81 -17.27
CA THR A 8 23.21 -3.58 -16.93
C THR A 8 22.93 -4.34 -15.65
N SER A 9 22.73 -5.66 -15.78
CA SER A 9 22.70 -6.59 -14.66
C SER A 9 24.09 -6.62 -14.01
N VAL A 10 24.21 -6.07 -12.81
CA VAL A 10 25.29 -6.38 -11.88
C VAL A 10 24.68 -7.29 -10.84
N ASP A 11 25.15 -8.53 -10.77
CA ASP A 11 24.77 -9.51 -9.76
C ASP A 11 24.84 -8.91 -8.35
N ALA A 12 23.69 -8.59 -7.79
CA ALA A 12 23.56 -8.23 -6.39
C ALA A 12 23.42 -9.51 -5.59
N ALA A 13 24.52 -9.96 -5.02
CA ALA A 13 24.48 -10.97 -3.97
C ALA A 13 23.61 -10.44 -2.82
N SER A 14 22.50 -11.10 -2.59
CA SER A 14 21.47 -10.81 -1.59
C SER A 14 22.08 -10.64 -0.20
N GLN A 15 22.04 -9.43 0.37
CA GLN A 15 22.19 -9.22 1.79
C GLN A 15 21.00 -8.39 2.29
N ARG A 16 20.35 -8.92 3.31
CA ARG A 16 19.02 -8.58 3.82
C ARG A 16 18.99 -7.21 4.52
N PRO A 17 18.09 -6.30 4.18
CA PRO A 17 17.78 -5.14 5.01
C PRO A 17 16.93 -5.55 6.22
N LYS A 18 17.20 -4.97 7.39
CA LYS A 18 16.35 -5.07 8.58
C LYS A 18 15.38 -3.89 8.64
N ALA A 19 14.22 -4.12 9.24
CA ALA A 19 13.02 -3.29 9.19
C ALA A 19 13.18 -1.81 9.58
N ALA A 20 12.38 -0.96 8.92
CA ALA A 20 12.19 0.44 9.28
C ALA A 20 11.47 0.60 10.63
N LYS A 21 11.89 1.56 11.47
CA LYS A 21 11.20 1.94 12.71
C LYS A 21 10.24 3.09 12.44
N LEU A 22 8.94 2.85 12.61
CA LEU A 22 7.93 3.88 12.69
C LEU A 22 7.70 4.21 14.17
N ARG A 23 7.80 5.49 14.53
CA ARG A 23 7.35 5.99 15.83
C ARG A 23 6.07 6.78 15.61
N TRP A 24 5.01 6.36 16.28
CA TRP A 24 3.78 7.12 16.34
C TRP A 24 3.91 8.13 17.50
N GLY A 25 3.96 9.42 17.17
CA GLY A 25 3.86 10.48 18.16
C GLY A 25 2.39 10.76 18.44
N HIS A 26 1.91 10.41 19.63
CA HIS A 26 0.53 10.66 20.02
C HIS A 26 0.36 12.12 20.48
N HIS A 27 -0.18 12.96 19.65
CA HIS A 27 -1.00 14.10 20.03
C HIS A 27 -2.38 13.90 19.42
N VAL A 28 -3.21 13.12 20.09
CA VAL A 28 -4.64 13.10 19.83
C VAL A 28 -5.24 14.29 20.57
N GLU A 29 -5.33 15.45 19.95
CA GLU A 29 -6.26 16.46 20.37
C GLU A 29 -7.64 16.07 19.87
N THR A 30 -8.37 15.37 20.74
CA THR A 30 -9.81 15.20 20.57
C THR A 30 -10.44 16.58 20.77
N LEU A 31 -10.80 17.25 19.68
CA LEU A 31 -11.62 18.46 19.76
C LEU A 31 -12.95 18.08 20.38
N SER A 32 -13.18 18.60 21.58
CA SER A 32 -14.30 18.31 22.47
C SER A 32 -15.65 18.40 21.76
N LYS A 33 -16.49 17.37 21.99
CA LYS A 33 -17.91 17.32 21.65
C LYS A 33 -18.62 18.55 22.23
N SER A 34 -19.04 19.49 21.38
CA SER A 34 -20.12 20.38 21.73
C SER A 34 -21.45 19.68 21.44
N HIS A 35 -22.18 19.37 22.51
CA HIS A 35 -23.52 18.84 22.43
C HIS A 35 -24.49 19.92 21.95
N SER A 36 -24.79 19.92 20.67
CA SER A 36 -26.06 20.43 20.12
C SER A 36 -26.17 20.02 18.66
N THR A 37 -27.03 19.04 18.37
CA THR A 37 -27.34 18.58 17.01
C THR A 37 -28.20 19.63 16.30
N PRO A 38 -27.70 20.29 15.24
CA PRO A 38 -28.52 20.72 14.13
C PRO A 38 -28.20 19.90 12.87
N LYS A 39 -29.16 19.72 12.00
CA LYS A 39 -29.02 19.15 10.67
C LYS A 39 -27.89 19.83 9.91
N GLY A 40 -26.77 19.09 9.66
CA GLY A 40 -25.55 19.60 9.04
C GLY A 40 -24.32 19.43 9.93
N ALA A 41 -24.23 18.37 10.75
CA ALA A 41 -23.03 18.08 11.54
C ALA A 41 -21.85 17.82 10.58
N ASN A 42 -20.78 18.60 10.72
CA ASN A 42 -19.49 18.26 10.11
C ASN A 42 -19.11 16.84 10.56
N PRO A 43 -18.59 15.99 9.68
CA PRO A 43 -18.07 14.69 10.07
C PRO A 43 -17.06 14.85 11.21
N ILE A 44 -17.05 13.91 12.14
CA ILE A 44 -16.04 13.88 13.20
C ILE A 44 -14.70 13.72 12.51
N SER A 45 -13.77 14.63 12.74
CA SER A 45 -12.42 14.53 12.22
C SER A 45 -11.42 14.19 13.33
N VAL A 46 -10.42 13.39 12.98
CA VAL A 46 -9.33 12.98 13.86
C VAL A 46 -8.02 13.55 13.32
N LYS A 47 -7.24 14.19 14.19
CA LYS A 47 -5.88 14.63 13.84
C LYS A 47 -4.87 13.56 14.23
N ILE A 48 -4.06 13.16 13.27
CA ILE A 48 -3.04 12.12 13.44
C ILE A 48 -1.68 12.71 13.08
N ALA A 49 -0.67 12.41 13.92
CA ALA A 49 0.73 12.70 13.64
C ALA A 49 1.50 11.40 13.43
N VAL A 50 2.35 11.37 12.40
CA VAL A 50 3.24 10.25 12.10
C VAL A 50 4.68 10.73 12.08
N ASP A 51 5.54 9.98 12.76
CA ASP A 51 7.00 10.10 12.71
C ASP A 51 7.55 8.83 12.05
N HIS A 52 8.04 8.95 10.81
CA HIS A 52 8.55 7.84 10.02
C HIS A 52 10.05 7.98 9.84
N LEU A 53 10.80 7.02 10.36
CA LEU A 53 12.24 6.93 10.21
C LEU A 53 12.63 5.63 9.49
N THR A 54 13.41 5.76 8.42
CA THR A 54 14.11 4.64 7.78
C THR A 54 15.60 4.95 7.74
N GLU A 55 16.42 4.04 8.23
CA GLU A 55 17.88 4.16 8.29
C GLU A 55 18.55 2.94 7.70
N TYR A 56 19.51 3.17 6.80
CA TYR A 56 20.39 2.17 6.21
C TYR A 56 21.82 2.42 6.68
N ARG A 57 22.51 1.39 7.14
CA ARG A 57 23.91 1.44 7.54
C ARG A 57 24.76 0.55 6.65
N TYR A 58 25.89 1.09 6.23
CA TYR A 58 26.85 0.45 5.34
C TYR A 58 28.18 0.26 6.08
N GLU A 59 28.86 -0.86 5.88
CA GLU A 59 30.18 -1.12 6.50
C GLU A 59 31.25 -0.08 6.13
N ARG A 60 31.11 0.54 4.96
CA ARG A 60 32.02 1.56 4.43
C ARG A 60 31.24 2.63 3.66
N PRO A 61 31.84 3.82 3.45
CA PRO A 61 31.17 4.85 2.67
C PRO A 61 30.81 4.38 1.26
N VAL A 62 29.55 4.60 0.87
CA VAL A 62 29.00 4.32 -0.45
C VAL A 62 28.43 5.60 -1.06
N GLY A 63 28.45 5.72 -2.38
CA GLY A 63 27.69 6.73 -3.10
C GLY A 63 26.22 6.35 -3.20
N PHE A 64 25.36 7.30 -3.54
CA PHE A 64 23.92 7.06 -3.69
C PHE A 64 23.46 7.55 -5.06
N GLY A 65 22.72 6.70 -5.75
CA GLY A 65 21.94 7.09 -6.90
C GLY A 65 20.74 7.97 -6.49
N GLU A 66 19.91 8.31 -7.45
CA GLU A 66 18.65 9.00 -7.18
C GLU A 66 17.69 8.06 -6.44
N HIS A 67 17.03 8.55 -5.40
CA HIS A 67 16.05 7.82 -4.61
C HIS A 67 14.66 8.41 -4.80
N SER A 68 13.68 7.56 -5.05
CA SER A 68 12.25 7.92 -5.11
C SER A 68 11.54 7.46 -3.85
N LEU A 69 10.92 8.38 -3.14
CA LEU A 69 10.25 8.11 -1.87
C LEU A 69 8.74 8.29 -2.03
N TYR A 70 7.99 7.24 -1.74
CA TYR A 70 6.53 7.17 -1.78
C TYR A 70 5.97 7.19 -0.34
N LEU A 71 6.36 8.20 0.44
CA LEU A 71 6.07 8.27 1.87
C LEU A 71 5.00 9.30 2.22
N ARG A 72 4.73 10.28 1.34
CA ARG A 72 3.72 11.28 1.61
C ARG A 72 2.33 10.74 1.30
N PRO A 73 1.38 10.76 2.28
CA PRO A 73 0.01 10.33 2.04
C PRO A 73 -0.68 11.09 0.92
N ARG A 74 -1.56 10.40 0.23
CA ARG A 74 -2.43 10.96 -0.80
C ARG A 74 -3.57 11.72 -0.14
N GLU A 75 -3.81 12.94 -0.61
CA GLU A 75 -4.96 13.72 -0.18
C GLU A 75 -6.23 13.24 -0.89
N SER A 76 -7.34 13.29 -0.19
CA SER A 76 -8.67 12.94 -0.69
C SER A 76 -9.72 13.90 -0.13
N GLN A 77 -10.98 13.59 -0.29
CA GLN A 77 -12.07 14.36 0.34
C GLN A 77 -12.10 14.19 1.87
N THR A 78 -11.57 13.08 2.37
CA THR A 78 -11.58 12.70 3.78
C THR A 78 -10.21 12.78 4.44
N ILE A 79 -9.12 12.91 3.66
CA ILE A 79 -7.74 13.00 4.17
C ILE A 79 -7.12 14.32 3.71
N HIS A 80 -6.79 15.17 4.67
CA HIS A 80 -6.10 16.44 4.45
C HIS A 80 -4.73 16.44 5.13
N VAL A 81 -3.66 16.66 4.35
CA VAL A 81 -2.29 16.75 4.88
C VAL A 81 -2.01 18.18 5.35
N GLU A 82 -2.00 18.39 6.67
CA GLU A 82 -1.72 19.71 7.27
C GLU A 82 -0.23 20.08 7.17
N SER A 83 0.66 19.11 7.42
CA SER A 83 2.10 19.30 7.31
C SER A 83 2.82 18.04 6.89
N PHE A 84 3.91 18.21 6.17
CA PHE A 84 4.83 17.14 5.81
C PHE A 84 6.26 17.69 5.72
N THR A 85 7.19 17.10 6.46
CA THR A 85 8.62 17.39 6.37
C THR A 85 9.39 16.14 5.97
N LEU A 86 10.48 16.32 5.25
CA LEU A 86 11.42 15.26 4.88
C LEU A 86 12.84 15.74 5.13
N GLU A 87 13.53 15.07 6.04
CA GLU A 87 14.95 15.24 6.30
C GLU A 87 15.72 14.04 5.79
N THR A 88 16.90 14.26 5.22
CA THR A 88 17.77 13.19 4.71
C THR A 88 19.18 13.31 5.27
N ARG A 89 19.81 12.17 5.51
CA ARG A 89 21.25 12.07 5.80
C ARG A 89 21.89 11.01 4.90
N PRO A 90 22.92 11.36 4.14
CA PRO A 90 23.47 12.73 3.98
C PRO A 90 22.40 13.68 3.41
N ALA A 91 22.62 14.99 3.56
CA ALA A 91 21.70 16.00 3.03
C ALA A 91 21.61 15.88 1.50
N GLY A 92 20.42 15.61 1.00
CA GLY A 92 20.12 15.46 -0.42
C GLY A 92 19.28 16.65 -0.95
N LYS A 93 19.34 16.85 -2.27
CA LYS A 93 18.45 17.79 -2.95
C LYS A 93 17.13 17.09 -3.25
N VAL A 94 16.04 17.56 -2.65
CA VAL A 94 14.70 17.00 -2.83
C VAL A 94 13.97 17.74 -3.94
N ARG A 95 13.34 16.98 -4.84
CA ARG A 95 12.41 17.47 -5.87
C ARG A 95 11.11 16.70 -5.76
N TRP A 96 10.00 17.38 -5.68
CA TRP A 96 8.67 16.77 -5.68
C TRP A 96 8.13 16.62 -7.08
N VAL A 97 7.60 15.45 -7.38
CA VAL A 97 6.94 15.15 -8.66
C VAL A 97 5.65 14.37 -8.41
N ARG A 98 4.82 14.29 -9.44
CA ARG A 98 3.71 13.33 -9.49
C ARG A 98 4.02 12.31 -10.57
N ASP A 99 3.85 11.03 -10.23
CA ASP A 99 3.99 9.95 -11.19
C ASP A 99 2.72 9.77 -12.06
N CYS A 100 2.72 8.77 -12.96
CA CYS A 100 1.59 8.49 -13.83
C CYS A 100 0.33 7.98 -13.09
N PHE A 101 0.46 7.56 -11.84
CA PHE A 101 -0.65 7.17 -10.95
C PHE A 101 -1.11 8.32 -10.05
N ASN A 102 -0.56 9.52 -10.27
CA ASN A 102 -0.80 10.69 -9.43
C ASN A 102 -0.32 10.54 -7.97
N ASN A 103 0.66 9.67 -7.72
CA ASN A 103 1.33 9.60 -6.42
C ASN A 103 2.25 10.82 -6.25
N VAL A 104 2.40 11.30 -5.00
CA VAL A 104 3.35 12.36 -4.67
C VAL A 104 4.68 11.72 -4.31
N VAL A 105 5.70 11.97 -5.14
CA VAL A 105 7.01 11.33 -5.03
C VAL A 105 8.08 12.36 -4.70
N ALA A 106 8.83 12.12 -3.63
CA ALA A 106 10.05 12.89 -3.37
C ALA A 106 11.23 12.21 -4.07
N VAL A 107 11.80 12.89 -5.06
CA VAL A 107 13.01 12.44 -5.75
C VAL A 107 14.20 13.12 -5.09
N VAL A 108 15.09 12.31 -4.47
CA VAL A 108 16.24 12.79 -3.69
C VAL A 108 17.53 12.44 -4.42
N SER A 109 18.35 13.46 -4.67
CA SER A 109 19.69 13.28 -5.27
C SER A 109 20.78 13.74 -4.30
N PHE A 110 21.84 12.94 -4.21
CA PHE A 110 22.94 13.14 -3.26
C PHE A 110 24.23 13.63 -3.94
N GLY A 111 24.24 13.77 -5.27
CA GLY A 111 25.42 14.18 -6.04
C GLY A 111 26.57 13.19 -5.87
N THR A 112 27.75 13.69 -5.52
CA THR A 112 28.97 12.88 -5.30
C THR A 112 29.20 12.52 -3.83
N THR A 113 28.22 12.79 -2.96
CA THR A 113 28.33 12.53 -1.53
C THR A 113 28.43 11.02 -1.26
N GLN A 114 29.38 10.63 -0.41
CA GLN A 114 29.52 9.29 0.11
C GLN A 114 29.24 9.27 1.61
N SER A 115 28.58 8.23 2.12
CA SER A 115 28.30 8.07 3.54
C SER A 115 28.18 6.59 3.91
N GLN A 116 28.42 6.28 5.19
CA GLN A 116 28.09 4.98 5.79
C GLN A 116 26.64 4.90 6.30
N GLU A 117 25.91 6.00 6.24
CA GLU A 117 24.52 6.10 6.67
C GLU A 117 23.69 6.74 5.57
N LEU A 118 22.52 6.15 5.28
CA LEU A 118 21.46 6.77 4.50
C LEU A 118 20.20 6.76 5.35
N ARG A 119 19.68 7.96 5.64
CA ARG A 119 18.52 8.14 6.51
C ARG A 119 17.46 9.01 5.85
N PHE A 120 16.22 8.57 5.94
CA PHE A 120 15.03 9.33 5.58
C PHE A 120 14.14 9.48 6.80
N HIS A 121 13.88 10.70 7.20
CA HIS A 121 13.03 11.01 8.35
C HIS A 121 11.90 11.92 7.90
N CYS A 122 10.67 11.42 8.00
CA CYS A 122 9.46 12.17 7.67
C CYS A 122 8.65 12.42 8.94
N THR A 123 8.27 13.68 9.17
CA THR A 123 7.25 14.02 10.15
C THR A 123 6.05 14.61 9.42
N MET A 124 4.85 14.18 9.79
CA MET A 124 3.64 14.58 9.08
C MET A 124 2.44 14.63 10.03
N SER A 125 1.51 15.53 9.73
CA SER A 125 0.22 15.62 10.41
C SER A 125 -0.91 15.68 9.38
N PHE A 126 -2.02 15.06 9.72
CA PHE A 126 -3.21 15.03 8.88
C PHE A 126 -4.47 15.18 9.70
N GLU A 127 -5.49 15.70 9.06
CA GLU A 127 -6.86 15.66 9.52
C GLU A 127 -7.61 14.63 8.66
N ILE A 128 -8.29 13.69 9.33
CA ILE A 128 -9.03 12.61 8.68
C ILE A 128 -10.46 12.66 9.16
N ALA A 129 -11.40 12.74 8.21
CA ALA A 129 -12.82 12.60 8.52
C ALA A 129 -13.16 11.12 8.70
N GLU A 130 -13.86 10.79 9.79
CA GLU A 130 -14.42 9.44 9.96
C GLU A 130 -15.45 9.17 8.87
N GLU A 131 -15.30 8.06 8.16
CA GLU A 131 -16.18 7.64 7.07
C GLU A 131 -16.60 6.18 7.30
N ASN A 132 -17.88 5.91 7.06
CA ASN A 132 -18.35 4.53 7.00
C ASN A 132 -17.87 3.91 5.67
N PRO A 133 -17.05 2.85 5.68
CA PRO A 133 -16.53 2.24 4.45
C PRO A 133 -17.62 1.67 3.53
N PHE A 134 -18.84 1.50 4.03
CA PHE A 134 -20.00 1.03 3.26
C PHE A 134 -20.91 2.17 2.73
N ASP A 135 -20.59 3.44 3.03
CA ASP A 135 -21.40 4.58 2.57
C ASP A 135 -21.03 4.97 1.13
N PHE A 136 -21.48 4.17 0.17
CA PHE A 136 -21.35 4.41 -1.26
C PHE A 136 -22.52 3.77 -2.03
N ILE A 137 -22.70 4.22 -3.27
CA ILE A 137 -23.74 3.71 -4.15
C ILE A 137 -23.08 3.11 -5.39
N LEU A 138 -23.43 1.85 -5.68
CA LEU A 138 -23.02 1.18 -6.92
C LEU A 138 -23.99 1.54 -8.06
N GLU A 139 -23.49 1.65 -9.27
CA GLU A 139 -24.35 1.60 -10.44
C GLU A 139 -25.08 0.25 -10.49
N SER A 140 -26.35 0.26 -10.94
CA SER A 140 -27.18 -0.96 -10.96
C SER A 140 -26.54 -2.14 -11.69
N ARG A 141 -25.74 -1.90 -12.74
CA ARG A 141 -25.01 -2.95 -13.48
C ARG A 141 -23.88 -3.59 -12.68
N ALA A 142 -23.36 -2.90 -11.65
CA ALA A 142 -22.27 -3.37 -10.80
C ALA A 142 -22.75 -3.83 -9.41
N SER A 143 -24.07 -3.82 -9.14
CA SER A 143 -24.62 -4.28 -7.86
C SER A 143 -24.46 -5.80 -7.67
N GLU A 144 -24.39 -6.56 -8.77
CA GLU A 144 -24.20 -8.00 -8.76
C GLU A 144 -22.93 -8.41 -9.53
N PHE A 145 -22.13 -9.28 -8.96
CA PHE A 145 -20.98 -9.94 -9.59
C PHE A 145 -21.46 -11.23 -10.30
N PRO A 146 -20.90 -11.58 -11.47
CA PRO A 146 -19.96 -10.80 -12.28
C PRO A 146 -20.66 -9.68 -13.06
N PHE A 147 -19.98 -8.55 -13.19
CA PHE A 147 -20.42 -7.44 -14.02
C PHE A 147 -19.36 -7.08 -15.08
N VAL A 148 -19.72 -6.21 -16.01
CA VAL A 148 -18.84 -5.77 -17.09
C VAL A 148 -18.68 -4.26 -17.04
N TYR A 149 -17.46 -3.77 -17.11
CA TYR A 149 -17.14 -2.35 -17.28
C TYR A 149 -17.61 -1.87 -18.67
N ASP A 150 -18.04 -0.64 -18.78
CA ASP A 150 -18.31 -0.03 -20.07
C ASP A 150 -17.02 0.22 -20.86
N ASP A 151 -17.13 0.61 -22.14
CA ASP A 151 -15.95 0.76 -23.01
C ASP A 151 -15.03 1.91 -22.57
N ARG A 152 -15.58 2.97 -21.98
CA ARG A 152 -14.81 4.09 -21.43
C ARG A 152 -14.00 3.64 -20.21
N GLU A 153 -14.65 2.94 -19.29
CA GLU A 153 -14.03 2.38 -18.10
C GLU A 153 -12.97 1.34 -18.45
N LYS A 154 -13.27 0.40 -19.37
CA LYS A 154 -12.28 -0.58 -19.86
C LYS A 154 -11.04 0.09 -20.41
N SER A 155 -11.23 1.17 -21.20
CA SER A 155 -10.11 1.94 -21.74
C SER A 155 -9.26 2.58 -20.64
N ALA A 156 -9.90 3.23 -19.67
CA ALA A 156 -9.23 3.91 -18.55
C ALA A 156 -8.59 2.94 -17.56
N LEU A 157 -9.21 1.78 -17.33
CA LEU A 157 -8.81 0.79 -16.33
C LEU A 157 -7.90 -0.32 -16.91
N ARG A 158 -7.50 -0.22 -18.17
CA ARG A 158 -6.78 -1.28 -18.88
C ARG A 158 -5.60 -1.85 -18.10
N ALA A 159 -4.74 -1.00 -17.55
CA ALA A 159 -3.57 -1.44 -16.78
C ALA A 159 -3.92 -2.16 -15.46
N TYR A 160 -5.12 -1.94 -14.95
CA TYR A 160 -5.62 -2.56 -13.72
C TYR A 160 -6.45 -3.83 -13.97
N LEU A 161 -6.69 -4.16 -15.25
CA LEU A 161 -7.33 -5.40 -15.71
C LEU A 161 -6.31 -6.40 -16.28
N GLU A 162 -5.05 -6.00 -16.45
CA GLU A 162 -3.98 -6.87 -16.97
C GLU A 162 -3.73 -8.03 -15.99
N THR A 163 -3.67 -9.24 -16.53
CA THR A 163 -3.45 -10.48 -15.77
C THR A 163 -2.15 -11.14 -16.20
N GLU A 164 -1.50 -11.86 -15.28
CA GLU A 164 -0.37 -12.72 -15.60
C GLU A 164 -0.88 -14.14 -15.91
N GLU A 165 -0.66 -14.60 -17.14
CA GLU A 165 -1.17 -15.89 -17.60
C GLU A 165 -0.57 -17.07 -16.80
N ALA A 166 0.69 -16.94 -16.35
CA ALA A 166 1.38 -17.97 -15.58
C ALA A 166 0.71 -18.25 -14.22
N GLU A 167 -0.03 -17.28 -13.66
CA GLU A 167 -0.70 -17.41 -12.36
C GLU A 167 -2.15 -17.85 -12.47
N ARG A 168 -2.73 -17.77 -13.66
CA ARG A 168 -4.16 -17.86 -13.90
C ARG A 168 -4.83 -19.08 -13.30
N TRP A 169 -4.36 -20.25 -13.66
CA TRP A 169 -5.06 -21.50 -13.29
C TRP A 169 -5.07 -21.74 -11.80
N ARG A 170 -3.94 -21.56 -11.14
CA ARG A 170 -3.81 -21.81 -9.71
C ARG A 170 -4.65 -20.84 -8.87
N VAL A 171 -4.63 -19.56 -9.24
CA VAL A 171 -5.42 -18.51 -8.56
C VAL A 171 -6.92 -18.76 -8.75
N LEU A 172 -7.36 -19.10 -9.96
CA LEU A 172 -8.78 -19.37 -10.23
C LEU A 172 -9.27 -20.67 -9.57
N ASP A 173 -8.45 -21.72 -9.56
CA ASP A 173 -8.81 -22.98 -8.91
C ASP A 173 -8.91 -22.81 -7.40
N TRP A 174 -7.94 -22.11 -6.79
CA TRP A 174 -8.02 -21.75 -5.38
C TRP A 174 -9.27 -20.89 -5.07
N ALA A 175 -9.56 -19.89 -5.89
CA ALA A 175 -10.74 -19.05 -5.69
C ALA A 175 -12.04 -19.89 -5.77
N ARG A 176 -12.13 -20.86 -6.69
CA ARG A 176 -13.28 -21.77 -6.78
C ARG A 176 -13.40 -22.70 -5.56
N GLU A 177 -12.27 -23.21 -5.06
CA GLU A 177 -12.24 -24.04 -3.85
C GLU A 177 -12.71 -23.28 -2.61
N GLU A 178 -12.20 -22.06 -2.39
CA GLU A 178 -12.49 -21.29 -1.18
C GLU A 178 -13.87 -20.59 -1.23
N LEU A 179 -14.27 -20.11 -2.40
CA LEU A 179 -15.52 -19.35 -2.56
C LEU A 179 -16.70 -20.25 -3.02
N GLY A 180 -16.40 -21.43 -3.57
CA GLY A 180 -17.41 -22.40 -4.02
C GLY A 180 -18.37 -21.78 -5.06
N SER A 181 -19.67 -22.06 -4.90
CA SER A 181 -20.73 -21.46 -5.72
C SER A 181 -20.84 -19.93 -5.58
N SER A 182 -20.11 -19.33 -4.66
CA SER A 182 -20.09 -17.86 -4.48
C SER A 182 -19.48 -17.10 -5.66
N ILE A 183 -18.78 -17.78 -6.58
CA ILE A 183 -18.34 -17.18 -7.85
C ILE A 183 -19.52 -16.99 -8.84
N GLU A 184 -20.66 -17.60 -8.56
CA GLU A 184 -21.89 -17.38 -9.31
C GLU A 184 -22.49 -16.00 -8.98
N ARG A 185 -23.58 -15.67 -9.65
CA ARG A 185 -24.25 -14.38 -9.52
C ARG A 185 -24.67 -14.07 -8.08
N ARG A 186 -24.12 -12.99 -7.52
CA ARG A 186 -24.38 -12.51 -6.16
C ARG A 186 -24.07 -11.02 -6.00
N GLU A 187 -24.44 -10.45 -4.89
CA GLU A 187 -24.13 -9.06 -4.54
C GLU A 187 -22.62 -8.82 -4.55
N THR A 188 -22.16 -7.77 -5.23
CA THR A 188 -20.74 -7.51 -5.52
C THR A 188 -19.90 -7.28 -4.26
N ILE A 189 -20.42 -6.53 -3.27
CA ILE A 189 -19.68 -6.25 -2.04
C ILE A 189 -19.57 -7.50 -1.18
N ALA A 190 -20.62 -8.31 -1.11
CA ALA A 190 -20.58 -9.59 -0.41
C ALA A 190 -19.54 -10.52 -1.04
N PHE A 191 -19.48 -10.57 -2.39
CA PHE A 191 -18.46 -11.35 -3.10
C PHE A 191 -17.02 -10.90 -2.76
N LEU A 192 -16.75 -9.59 -2.84
CA LEU A 192 -15.41 -9.05 -2.55
C LEU A 192 -15.03 -9.20 -1.08
N THR A 193 -15.99 -9.07 -0.18
CA THR A 193 -15.79 -9.32 1.25
C THR A 193 -15.43 -10.79 1.51
N ASP A 194 -16.12 -11.73 0.86
CA ASP A 194 -15.81 -13.16 1.01
C ASP A 194 -14.44 -13.49 0.41
N LEU A 195 -14.06 -12.91 -0.73
CA LEU A 195 -12.71 -13.06 -1.28
C LEU A 195 -11.65 -12.55 -0.30
N ASN A 196 -11.87 -11.37 0.29
CA ASN A 196 -10.99 -10.79 1.29
C ASN A 196 -10.83 -11.72 2.51
N LEU A 197 -11.94 -12.21 3.04
CA LEU A 197 -11.95 -13.15 4.16
C LEU A 197 -11.36 -14.53 3.81
N ALA A 198 -11.52 -15.00 2.57
CA ALA A 198 -10.93 -16.26 2.11
C ALA A 198 -9.38 -16.16 2.14
N ILE A 199 -8.80 -15.07 1.66
CA ILE A 199 -7.35 -14.83 1.75
C ILE A 199 -6.91 -14.75 3.21
N HIS A 200 -7.62 -13.96 4.02
CA HIS A 200 -7.33 -13.80 5.44
C HIS A 200 -7.29 -15.14 6.21
N ARG A 201 -8.18 -16.08 5.86
CA ARG A 201 -8.26 -17.40 6.51
C ARG A 201 -7.26 -18.41 5.96
N SER A 202 -6.99 -18.36 4.65
CA SER A 202 -6.15 -19.36 3.96
C SER A 202 -4.66 -19.06 4.07
N ILE A 203 -4.28 -17.80 4.29
CA ILE A 203 -2.89 -17.35 4.29
C ILE A 203 -2.51 -16.88 5.69
N GLN A 204 -1.56 -17.58 6.30
CA GLN A 204 -1.01 -17.17 7.60
C GLN A 204 -0.13 -15.93 7.41
N TYR A 205 -0.42 -14.86 8.16
CA TYR A 205 0.44 -13.67 8.15
C TYR A 205 1.83 -14.00 8.69
N GLU A 206 2.87 -13.62 7.93
CA GLU A 206 4.27 -13.72 8.32
C GLU A 206 4.99 -12.43 7.88
N ARG A 207 5.64 -11.74 8.83
CA ARG A 207 6.47 -10.61 8.48
C ARG A 207 7.65 -11.08 7.65
N ARG A 208 7.83 -10.49 6.49
CA ARG A 208 8.95 -10.77 5.59
C ARG A 208 9.84 -9.55 5.47
N ASP A 209 11.13 -9.76 5.75
CA ASP A 209 12.16 -8.73 5.58
C ASP A 209 12.81 -8.81 4.17
N GLU A 210 12.48 -9.83 3.37
CA GLU A 210 12.92 -9.95 1.99
C GLU A 210 12.32 -8.84 1.13
N GLU A 211 13.14 -8.33 0.21
CA GLU A 211 12.71 -7.36 -0.78
C GLU A 211 11.67 -7.96 -1.74
N GLY A 212 10.76 -7.12 -2.23
CA GLY A 212 9.74 -7.51 -3.20
C GLY A 212 8.54 -8.22 -2.59
N THR A 213 7.72 -8.76 -3.47
CA THR A 213 6.46 -9.45 -3.18
C THR A 213 6.55 -10.88 -3.71
N GLN A 214 6.01 -11.85 -2.97
CA GLN A 214 5.83 -13.19 -3.51
C GLN A 214 4.84 -13.13 -4.68
N THR A 215 5.01 -14.00 -5.67
CA THR A 215 3.95 -14.24 -6.66
C THR A 215 2.72 -14.82 -5.97
N SER A 216 1.55 -14.65 -6.57
CA SER A 216 0.31 -15.25 -6.04
C SER A 216 0.42 -16.78 -5.92
N ASN A 217 1.09 -17.41 -6.89
CA ASN A 217 1.35 -18.85 -6.85
C ASN A 217 2.23 -19.28 -5.67
N GLU A 218 3.30 -18.52 -5.38
CA GLU A 218 4.16 -18.78 -4.23
C GLU A 218 3.41 -18.59 -2.91
N THR A 219 2.59 -17.53 -2.80
CA THR A 219 1.78 -17.25 -1.62
C THR A 219 0.78 -18.40 -1.36
N LEU A 220 0.09 -18.88 -2.40
CA LEU A 220 -0.82 -20.01 -2.31
C LEU A 220 -0.12 -21.33 -1.96
N GLU A 221 1.07 -21.55 -2.50
CA GLU A 221 1.84 -22.76 -2.20
C GLU A 221 2.35 -22.79 -0.77
N ARG A 222 2.88 -21.67 -0.29
CA ARG A 222 3.43 -21.54 1.07
C ARG A 222 2.35 -21.42 2.13
N ARG A 223 1.14 -21.01 1.77
CA ARG A 223 0.03 -20.67 2.68
C ARG A 223 0.45 -19.66 3.76
N ARG A 224 1.45 -18.83 3.45
CA ARG A 224 1.94 -17.76 4.32
C ARG A 224 2.52 -16.61 3.51
N GLY A 225 2.41 -15.40 4.04
CA GLY A 225 2.94 -14.20 3.41
C GLY A 225 2.79 -12.95 4.26
N SER A 226 3.43 -11.87 3.84
CA SER A 226 3.28 -10.54 4.42
C SER A 226 2.02 -9.84 3.88
N CYS A 227 1.72 -8.65 4.40
CA CYS A 227 0.63 -7.82 3.88
C CYS A 227 0.76 -7.56 2.36
N ARG A 228 2.00 -7.41 1.86
CA ARG A 228 2.27 -7.21 0.43
C ARG A 228 1.85 -8.43 -0.40
N ASP A 229 2.16 -9.62 0.10
CA ASP A 229 1.89 -10.88 -0.61
C ASP A 229 0.38 -11.18 -0.63
N MET A 230 -0.31 -10.91 0.49
CA MET A 230 -1.76 -11.08 0.60
C MET A 230 -2.52 -10.06 -0.26
N ALA A 231 -2.05 -8.80 -0.30
CA ALA A 231 -2.61 -7.76 -1.16
C ALA A 231 -2.43 -8.10 -2.65
N GLU A 232 -1.25 -8.61 -3.05
CA GLU A 232 -1.00 -9.03 -4.42
C GLU A 232 -1.87 -10.21 -4.82
N LEU A 233 -2.05 -11.20 -3.95
CA LEU A 233 -2.97 -12.33 -4.19
C LEU A 233 -4.41 -11.83 -4.40
N PHE A 234 -4.87 -10.84 -3.62
CA PHE A 234 -6.19 -10.23 -3.80
C PHE A 234 -6.30 -9.51 -5.15
N VAL A 235 -5.29 -8.71 -5.53
CA VAL A 235 -5.24 -7.98 -6.81
C VAL A 235 -5.24 -8.97 -7.98
N ALA A 236 -4.37 -9.98 -7.96
CA ALA A 236 -4.28 -10.97 -9.02
C ALA A 236 -5.59 -11.77 -9.17
N THR A 237 -6.20 -12.20 -8.05
CA THR A 237 -7.47 -12.93 -8.07
C THR A 237 -8.60 -12.05 -8.64
N SER A 238 -8.71 -10.80 -8.18
CA SER A 238 -9.71 -9.86 -8.67
C SER A 238 -9.60 -9.65 -10.19
N ARG A 239 -8.38 -9.48 -10.70
CA ARG A 239 -8.13 -9.30 -12.14
C ARG A 239 -8.47 -10.54 -12.95
N GLN A 240 -8.12 -11.73 -12.47
CA GLN A 240 -8.47 -12.99 -13.13
C GLN A 240 -10.00 -13.19 -13.21
N LEU A 241 -10.74 -12.58 -12.29
CA LEU A 241 -12.19 -12.57 -12.26
C LEU A 241 -12.82 -11.38 -13.02
N GLY A 242 -12.00 -10.60 -13.74
CA GLY A 242 -12.45 -9.49 -14.58
C GLY A 242 -12.68 -8.17 -13.85
N LEU A 243 -12.23 -8.05 -12.60
CA LEU A 243 -12.34 -6.83 -11.80
C LEU A 243 -11.04 -6.00 -11.89
N ALA A 244 -11.17 -4.69 -12.16
CA ALA A 244 -10.04 -3.79 -12.15
C ALA A 244 -9.55 -3.58 -10.71
N ALA A 245 -8.32 -4.01 -10.44
CA ALA A 245 -7.74 -3.95 -9.11
C ALA A 245 -6.35 -3.32 -9.13
N ARG A 246 -5.96 -2.67 -8.02
CA ARG A 246 -4.64 -2.05 -7.86
C ARG A 246 -4.06 -2.30 -6.47
N PHE A 247 -2.74 -2.26 -6.42
CA PHE A 247 -1.99 -2.37 -5.18
C PHE A 247 -1.86 -1.00 -4.52
N VAL A 248 -1.94 -0.98 -3.19
CA VAL A 248 -1.80 0.23 -2.36
C VAL A 248 -0.72 0.02 -1.31
N SER A 249 0.16 1.00 -1.17
CA SER A 249 1.13 1.11 -0.09
C SER A 249 0.82 2.35 0.75
N GLY A 250 0.86 2.25 2.06
CA GLY A 250 0.52 3.36 2.93
C GLY A 250 0.75 3.07 4.41
N TYR A 251 -0.01 3.73 5.26
CA TYR A 251 0.06 3.58 6.71
C TYR A 251 -1.27 3.05 7.23
N LEU A 252 -1.19 2.14 8.18
CA LEU A 252 -2.33 1.70 8.97
C LEU A 252 -2.21 2.33 10.35
N TYR A 253 -3.17 3.17 10.70
CA TYR A 253 -3.24 3.81 12.01
C TYR A 253 -4.02 2.91 12.96
N GLU A 254 -3.42 2.62 14.09
CA GLU A 254 -4.09 1.93 15.19
C GLU A 254 -4.29 2.90 16.36
N PRO A 255 -5.54 3.22 16.72
CA PRO A 255 -5.79 4.06 17.87
C PRO A 255 -5.28 3.38 19.15
N PRO A 256 -4.78 4.16 20.15
CA PRO A 256 -4.31 3.58 21.40
C PRO A 256 -5.44 2.82 22.09
N SER A 257 -5.22 1.54 22.33
CA SER A 257 -6.14 0.72 23.13
C SER A 257 -5.84 0.87 24.62
N PRO A 258 -6.85 1.07 25.47
CA PRO A 258 -6.67 1.09 26.93
C PRO A 258 -6.08 -0.21 27.47
N GLU A 259 -6.25 -1.31 26.77
CA GLU A 259 -5.82 -2.66 27.18
C GLU A 259 -4.46 -3.06 26.57
N GLY A 260 -3.86 -2.22 25.73
CA GLY A 260 -2.55 -2.49 25.11
C GLY A 260 -2.53 -3.63 24.09
N ALA A 261 -3.69 -4.21 23.76
CA ALA A 261 -3.81 -5.23 22.72
C ALA A 261 -3.99 -4.56 21.35
N SER A 262 -3.18 -4.97 20.38
CA SER A 262 -3.37 -4.55 18.98
C SER A 262 -4.63 -5.21 18.42
N SER A 263 -5.47 -4.41 17.75
CA SER A 263 -6.63 -4.90 17.01
C SER A 263 -6.27 -5.34 15.57
N PHE A 264 -5.06 -5.04 15.12
CA PHE A 264 -4.57 -5.39 13.78
C PHE A 264 -3.42 -6.40 13.83
N ASN A 265 -3.31 -7.23 12.79
CA ASN A 265 -2.24 -8.23 12.66
C ASN A 265 -0.87 -7.61 12.31
N VAL A 266 -0.81 -6.34 11.94
CA VAL A 266 0.42 -5.63 11.60
C VAL A 266 1.03 -5.04 12.86
N ALA A 267 2.34 -5.26 13.06
CA ALA A 267 3.07 -4.63 14.16
C ALA A 267 2.95 -3.11 14.09
N ALA A 268 2.57 -2.48 15.20
CA ALA A 268 2.52 -1.03 15.31
C ALA A 268 3.86 -0.44 14.85
N GLY A 269 3.81 0.58 13.96
CA GLY A 269 5.00 1.26 13.51
C GLY A 269 5.60 0.77 12.20
N SER A 270 4.88 0.04 11.34
CA SER A 270 5.32 -0.29 9.98
C SER A 270 4.36 0.24 8.92
N MET A 271 4.87 0.46 7.71
CA MET A 271 3.99 0.67 6.56
C MET A 271 3.19 -0.59 6.27
N HIS A 272 2.03 -0.39 5.66
CA HIS A 272 1.08 -1.44 5.33
C HIS A 272 0.79 -1.49 3.84
N ALA A 273 0.27 -2.63 3.37
CA ALA A 273 -0.17 -2.81 2.00
C ALA A 273 -1.55 -3.47 1.96
N TRP A 274 -2.37 -3.03 1.01
CA TRP A 274 -3.70 -3.56 0.75
C TRP A 274 -4.06 -3.45 -0.72
N ALA A 275 -5.24 -3.89 -1.09
CA ALA A 275 -5.75 -3.84 -2.45
C ALA A 275 -6.91 -2.85 -2.57
N GLU A 276 -7.11 -2.31 -3.77
CA GLU A 276 -8.32 -1.57 -4.12
C GLU A 276 -8.93 -2.13 -5.40
N VAL A 277 -10.27 -2.17 -5.46
CA VAL A 277 -11.05 -2.55 -6.62
C VAL A 277 -11.86 -1.35 -7.10
N TYR A 278 -11.89 -1.11 -8.42
CA TYR A 278 -12.74 -0.09 -8.99
C TYR A 278 -14.16 -0.62 -9.16
N LEU A 279 -15.11 0.06 -8.56
CA LEU A 279 -16.53 -0.27 -8.60
C LEU A 279 -17.31 0.87 -9.27
N PRO A 280 -18.01 0.63 -10.40
CA PRO A 280 -18.83 1.62 -11.05
C PRO A 280 -19.84 2.29 -10.09
N GLY A 281 -19.81 3.62 -10.04
CA GLY A 281 -20.60 4.43 -9.10
C GLY A 281 -19.88 4.72 -7.78
N ALA A 282 -19.11 3.79 -7.26
CA ALA A 282 -18.39 3.94 -5.98
C ALA A 282 -16.91 4.38 -6.11
N GLY A 283 -16.30 4.18 -7.30
CA GLY A 283 -14.87 4.43 -7.50
C GLY A 283 -13.99 3.32 -6.89
N TRP A 284 -12.77 3.66 -6.49
CA TRP A 284 -11.84 2.73 -5.86
C TRP A 284 -12.23 2.45 -4.41
N ARG A 285 -12.41 1.16 -4.07
CA ARG A 285 -12.72 0.70 -2.71
C ARG A 285 -11.66 -0.26 -2.21
N GLY A 286 -11.22 -0.05 -0.96
CA GLY A 286 -10.09 -0.77 -0.38
C GLY A 286 -10.50 -2.03 0.38
N PHE A 287 -9.67 -3.07 0.24
CA PHE A 287 -9.80 -4.36 0.91
C PHE A 287 -8.44 -4.74 1.50
N ASP A 288 -8.43 -5.00 2.79
CA ASP A 288 -7.23 -5.45 3.51
C ASP A 288 -7.34 -6.94 3.85
N PRO A 289 -6.76 -7.82 3.04
CA PRO A 289 -6.81 -9.25 3.31
C PRO A 289 -5.96 -9.68 4.51
N THR A 290 -5.03 -8.84 4.97
CA THR A 290 -4.24 -9.13 6.18
C THR A 290 -5.11 -9.13 7.43
N ASN A 291 -6.05 -8.20 7.53
CA ASN A 291 -6.94 -8.05 8.66
C ASN A 291 -8.39 -8.51 8.36
N GLY A 292 -8.69 -8.87 7.11
CA GLY A 292 -10.03 -9.28 6.67
C GLY A 292 -11.05 -8.14 6.65
N LEU A 293 -10.62 -6.89 6.48
CA LEU A 293 -11.42 -5.68 6.61
C LEU A 293 -11.58 -4.94 5.28
N LEU A 294 -12.66 -4.16 5.14
CA LEU A 294 -12.71 -3.05 4.21
C LEU A 294 -11.91 -1.89 4.81
N THR A 295 -11.19 -1.15 3.95
CA THR A 295 -10.40 0.00 4.43
C THR A 295 -11.32 1.17 4.76
N ASP A 296 -11.03 1.81 5.87
CA ASP A 296 -11.72 2.98 6.40
C ASP A 296 -10.71 4.11 6.72
N HIS A 297 -11.10 5.05 7.58
CA HIS A 297 -10.28 6.17 8.01
C HIS A 297 -8.97 5.80 8.76
N HIS A 298 -8.77 4.54 9.12
CA HIS A 298 -7.50 4.06 9.68
C HIS A 298 -6.43 3.82 8.61
N PHE A 299 -6.82 3.74 7.34
CA PHE A 299 -5.92 3.47 6.22
C PHE A 299 -5.55 4.74 5.48
N LEU A 300 -4.26 5.08 5.48
CA LEU A 300 -3.69 6.27 4.87
C LEU A 300 -2.89 5.89 3.61
N PRO A 301 -3.47 5.92 2.42
CA PRO A 301 -2.74 5.56 1.20
C PRO A 301 -1.64 6.58 0.91
N ALA A 302 -0.41 6.11 0.71
CA ALA A 302 0.72 6.93 0.28
C ALA A 302 0.94 6.79 -1.23
N ALA A 303 0.83 5.58 -1.77
CA ALA A 303 0.99 5.32 -3.19
C ALA A 303 0.10 4.18 -3.69
N VAL A 304 -0.31 4.28 -4.95
CA VAL A 304 -1.08 3.26 -5.67
C VAL A 304 -0.42 2.95 -7.00
N ALA A 305 -0.45 1.69 -7.43
CA ALA A 305 -0.06 1.31 -8.79
C ALA A 305 -0.74 0.00 -9.22
N ASN A 306 -0.61 -0.33 -10.51
CA ASN A 306 -1.05 -1.63 -11.01
C ASN A 306 -0.06 -2.77 -10.67
N ARG A 307 1.14 -2.46 -10.15
CA ARG A 307 2.17 -3.45 -9.74
C ARG A 307 2.75 -3.06 -8.38
N PRO A 308 3.02 -4.02 -7.48
CA PRO A 308 3.55 -3.74 -6.14
C PRO A 308 4.95 -3.11 -6.17
N ASP A 309 5.81 -3.50 -7.11
CA ASP A 309 7.18 -3.00 -7.24
C ASP A 309 7.27 -1.49 -7.55
N TRP A 310 6.20 -0.90 -8.08
CA TRP A 310 6.17 0.53 -8.41
C TRP A 310 5.79 1.44 -7.24
N VAL A 311 5.36 0.86 -6.15
CA VAL A 311 4.96 1.60 -4.93
C VAL A 311 5.73 1.16 -3.68
N ASN A 312 6.89 0.53 -3.86
CA ASN A 312 7.80 0.32 -2.74
C ASN A 312 8.11 1.68 -2.10
N PRO A 313 7.99 1.80 -0.77
CA PRO A 313 8.09 3.09 -0.08
C PRO A 313 9.36 3.87 -0.39
N ILE A 314 10.47 3.18 -0.56
CA ILE A 314 11.78 3.74 -0.87
C ILE A 314 12.39 2.92 -2.01
N GLN A 315 12.71 3.60 -3.10
CA GLN A 315 13.32 3.01 -4.28
C GLN A 315 14.59 3.77 -4.61
N GLY A 316 15.72 3.07 -4.71
CA GLY A 316 17.00 3.71 -5.01
C GLY A 316 18.12 2.70 -5.06
N GLN A 317 19.34 3.19 -5.33
CA GLN A 317 20.54 2.36 -5.43
C GLN A 317 21.69 3.02 -4.69
N TYR A 318 22.49 2.21 -4.02
CA TYR A 318 23.81 2.65 -3.59
C TYR A 318 24.87 2.25 -4.64
N LEU A 319 25.91 3.05 -4.74
CA LEU A 319 26.98 2.92 -5.74
C LEU A 319 28.26 2.54 -5.02
N HIS A 320 28.79 1.37 -5.32
CA HIS A 320 30.03 0.89 -4.74
C HIS A 320 30.81 -0.04 -5.68
N LEU A 321 32.15 -0.04 -5.56
CA LEU A 321 33.03 -0.99 -6.23
C LEU A 321 33.20 -2.24 -5.35
N GLY A 322 32.50 -3.31 -5.66
CA GLY A 322 32.51 -4.59 -4.94
C GLY A 322 31.36 -4.75 -3.92
N PRO A 323 31.21 -5.93 -3.29
CA PRO A 323 30.13 -6.20 -2.35
C PRO A 323 30.26 -5.37 -1.07
N VAL A 324 29.15 -4.86 -0.55
CA VAL A 324 29.06 -4.10 0.70
C VAL A 324 27.91 -4.66 1.51
N GLN A 325 28.16 -4.95 2.80
CA GLN A 325 27.08 -5.32 3.71
C GLN A 325 26.23 -4.09 4.06
N THR A 326 24.93 -4.27 4.05
CA THR A 326 23.94 -3.22 4.37
C THR A 326 23.07 -3.70 5.52
N GLN A 327 22.84 -2.84 6.50
CA GLN A 327 21.86 -3.05 7.57
C GLN A 327 20.81 -1.95 7.50
N MET A 328 19.53 -2.32 7.61
CA MET A 328 18.40 -1.38 7.69
C MET A 328 17.79 -1.49 9.09
N ASP A 329 17.63 -0.35 9.75
CA ASP A 329 16.93 -0.18 11.03
C ASP A 329 15.70 0.69 10.89
#